data_efc9b31d1cf0d319963b31abc489bae7
#
_entry.id   efc9b31d1cf0d319963b31abc489bae7
#
_cell.length_a   1.000
_cell.length_b   1.000
_cell.length_c   1.000
_cell.angle_alpha   90.00
_cell.angle_beta   90.00
_cell.angle_gamma   90.00
#
_symmetry.space_group_name_H-M   'P 1'
#
loop_
_entity.id
_entity.type
_entity.pdbx_description
1 polymer ?
#
loop_
_entity_poly.entity_id
_entity_poly.type
_entity_poly.pdbx_seq_one_letter_code
_entity_poly.pdbx_strand_id
1 'polypeptide(L)' 'MESELSITEHGKEEALKNRLEELRKERGINQEQLAEVLEVSRQTIGSLENGRYNPSILLAFKISRYFGLPIEDIFIYEEE' A
#
# COMPACT_ATOMS: atom_id res chain seq x y z
N MET A 1 5.94 -23.37 -12.95
CA MET A 1 6.17 -23.00 -12.45
C MET A 1 6.78 -22.49 -11.94
N GLU A 2 7.03 -22.23 -11.81
CA GLU A 2 7.64 -21.80 -11.15
C GLU A 2 7.87 -20.68 -11.23
N SER A 3 7.65 -20.12 -11.62
CA SER A 3 8.05 -19.02 -11.75
C SER A 3 7.71 -18.04 -10.92
N GLU A 4 6.70 -17.98 -10.49
CA GLU A 4 6.28 -17.09 -9.62
C GLU A 4 7.08 -16.90 -8.56
N LEU A 5 7.65 -17.83 -8.21
CA LEU A 5 8.44 -17.75 -7.15
C LEU A 5 9.62 -16.99 -7.43
N SER A 6 9.94 -16.82 -8.63
CA SER A 6 11.15 -16.22 -8.91
C SER A 6 11.27 -14.84 -8.45
N ILE A 7 10.22 -14.19 -8.18
CA ILE A 7 10.30 -12.93 -7.69
C ILE A 7 11.08 -12.83 -6.50
N THR A 8 10.87 -13.69 -5.64
CA THR A 8 11.57 -13.64 -4.42
C THR A 8 12.95 -14.08 -4.54
N GLU A 9 13.28 -14.74 -5.58
CA GLU A 9 14.51 -15.22 -5.69
C GLU A 9 15.53 -14.18 -5.68
N HIS A 10 15.24 -13.03 -6.06
CA HIS A 10 16.21 -12.04 -6.08
C HIS A 10 16.46 -11.46 -4.75
N GLY A 11 15.73 -11.85 -3.79
CA GLY A 11 15.94 -11.39 -2.50
C GLY A 11 15.61 -9.95 -2.31
N LYS A 12 15.05 -9.32 -3.23
CA LYS A 12 14.65 -8.03 -3.11
C LYS A 12 13.32 -7.86 -3.59
N GLU A 13 12.44 -7.33 -2.79
CA GLU A 13 11.14 -7.13 -3.20
C GLU A 13 11.01 -5.69 -3.42
N GLU A 14 10.55 -5.22 -4.50
CA GLU A 14 10.34 -3.83 -4.74
C GLU A 14 9.00 -3.43 -4.29
N ALA A 15 8.90 -2.37 -3.53
CA ALA A 15 7.60 -1.89 -3.11
C ALA A 15 6.93 -1.24 -4.29
N LEU A 16 5.62 -1.40 -4.37
CA LEU A 16 4.85 -0.77 -5.43
C LEU A 16 4.79 0.71 -5.20
N LYS A 17 4.65 1.46 -6.26
CA LYS A 17 4.36 2.87 -6.12
C LYS A 17 2.93 2.99 -5.67
N ASN A 18 2.60 4.04 -4.97
CA ASN A 18 1.23 4.16 -4.52
C ASN A 18 0.81 5.62 -4.40
N ARG A 19 -0.49 5.80 -4.35
CA ARG A 19 -1.09 7.12 -4.22
C ARG A 19 -1.69 7.31 -2.85
N LEU A 20 -1.25 6.55 -1.87
CA LEU A 20 -1.87 6.56 -0.55
C LEU A 20 -1.82 7.93 0.10
N GLU A 21 -0.65 8.56 0.06
CA GLU A 21 -0.52 9.87 0.67
C GLU A 21 -1.40 10.89 -0.02
N GLU A 22 -1.43 10.85 -1.33
CA GLU A 22 -2.25 11.77 -2.10
C GLU A 22 -3.72 11.60 -1.74
N LEU A 23 -4.18 10.36 -1.70
CA LEU A 23 -5.58 10.10 -1.40
C LEU A 23 -5.92 10.49 0.04
N ARG A 24 -5.01 10.25 0.94
CA ARG A 24 -5.21 10.64 2.33
C ARG A 24 -5.37 12.15 2.46
N LYS A 25 -4.50 12.88 1.77
CA LYS A 25 -4.54 14.32 1.86
C LYS A 25 -5.80 14.87 1.22
N GLU A 26 -6.28 14.23 0.16
CA GLU A 26 -7.52 14.65 -0.44
C GLU A 26 -8.68 14.51 0.53
N ARG A 27 -8.61 13.55 1.44
CA ARG A 27 -9.64 13.39 2.43
C ARG A 27 -9.46 14.32 3.62
N GLY A 28 -8.34 15.03 3.66
CA GLY A 28 -8.10 15.97 4.74
C GLY A 28 -7.78 15.32 6.06
N ILE A 29 -7.21 14.12 6.04
CA ILE A 29 -6.87 13.45 7.29
C ILE A 29 -5.38 13.23 7.38
N ASN A 30 -4.89 13.11 8.61
CA ASN A 30 -3.47 12.92 8.80
C ASN A 30 -3.15 11.43 8.92
N GLN A 31 -1.88 11.10 9.06
CA GLN A 31 -1.47 9.70 9.10
C GLN A 31 -2.06 8.96 10.28
N GLU A 32 -2.14 9.61 11.41
CA GLU A 32 -2.68 8.98 12.58
C GLU A 32 -4.15 8.65 12.42
N GLN A 33 -4.91 9.55 11.81
CA GLN A 33 -6.31 9.30 11.59
C GLN A 33 -6.53 8.16 10.60
N LEU A 34 -5.72 8.10 9.56
CA LEU A 34 -5.84 7.01 8.61
C LEU A 34 -5.49 5.69 9.28
N ALA A 35 -4.46 5.71 10.13
CA ALA A 35 -4.05 4.51 10.84
C ALA A 35 -5.18 3.99 11.71
N GLU A 36 -5.88 4.89 12.38
CA GLU A 36 -6.99 4.49 13.20
C GLU A 36 -8.07 3.83 12.40
N VAL A 37 -8.43 4.43 11.27
CA VAL A 37 -9.47 3.87 10.44
C VAL A 37 -9.10 2.49 9.92
N LEU A 38 -7.83 2.30 9.56
CA LEU A 38 -7.39 1.04 8.99
C LEU A 38 -6.94 0.06 10.05
N GLU A 39 -6.92 0.51 11.31
CA GLU A 39 -6.57 -0.36 12.43
C GLU A 39 -5.14 -0.83 12.36
N VAL A 40 -4.24 0.05 12.02
CA VAL A 40 -2.81 -0.25 12.01
C VAL A 40 -2.10 0.88 12.73
N SER A 41 -0.80 0.78 12.88
CA SER A 41 -0.04 1.82 13.55
C SER A 41 0.24 2.96 12.59
N ARG A 42 0.48 4.14 13.15
CA ARG A 42 0.83 5.28 12.33
C ARG A 42 2.12 5.01 11.57
N GLN A 43 3.04 4.29 12.20
CA GLN A 43 4.27 3.95 11.57
C GLN A 43 4.04 3.11 10.31
N THR A 44 3.05 2.23 10.34
CA THR A 44 2.70 1.43 9.18
C THR A 44 2.26 2.32 8.03
N ILE A 45 1.45 3.34 8.33
CA ILE A 45 1.00 4.24 7.28
C ILE A 45 2.19 4.99 6.69
N GLY A 46 3.06 5.49 7.55
CA GLY A 46 4.24 6.20 7.06
C GLY A 46 5.11 5.34 6.17
N SER A 47 5.33 4.09 6.56
CA SER A 47 6.15 3.20 5.77
C SER A 47 5.50 2.87 4.44
N LEU A 48 4.18 2.70 4.43
CA LEU A 48 3.50 2.45 3.18
C LEU A 48 3.61 3.65 2.25
N GLU A 49 3.38 4.84 2.78
CA GLU A 49 3.41 6.03 1.95
C GLU A 49 4.80 6.29 1.39
N ASN A 50 5.82 5.91 2.14
CA ASN A 50 7.18 6.09 1.68
C ASN A 50 7.65 4.99 0.74
N GLY A 51 6.80 4.01 0.45
CA GLY A 51 7.17 2.95 -0.46
C GLY A 51 8.18 1.98 0.10
N ARG A 52 8.20 1.82 1.43
CA ARG A 52 9.17 0.94 2.03
C ARG A 52 8.76 -0.50 2.01
N TYR A 53 7.48 -0.78 1.92
CA TYR A 53 7.03 -2.15 1.82
C TYR A 53 5.61 -2.17 1.29
N ASN A 54 5.13 -3.32 0.91
CA ASN A 54 3.79 -3.47 0.37
C ASN A 54 2.84 -3.89 1.47
N PRO A 55 1.60 -3.53 1.39
CA PRO A 55 0.66 -3.91 2.43
C PRO A 55 0.32 -5.39 2.36
N SER A 56 -0.13 -5.94 3.46
CA SER A 56 -0.68 -7.28 3.44
C SER A 56 -1.94 -7.25 2.60
N ILE A 57 -2.37 -8.41 2.19
CA ILE A 57 -3.59 -8.51 1.42
C ILE A 57 -4.77 -7.92 2.18
N LEU A 58 -4.87 -8.23 3.46
CA LEU A 58 -5.97 -7.71 4.24
C LEU A 58 -5.94 -6.18 4.30
N LEU A 59 -4.76 -5.63 4.52
CA LEU A 59 -4.64 -4.19 4.60
C LEU A 59 -4.95 -3.53 3.25
N ALA A 60 -4.54 -4.17 2.15
CA ALA A 60 -4.84 -3.64 0.84
C ALA A 60 -6.35 -3.58 0.60
N PHE A 61 -7.07 -4.61 1.04
CA PHE A 61 -8.51 -4.57 0.91
C PHE A 61 -9.13 -3.47 1.78
N LYS A 62 -8.63 -3.28 2.98
CA LYS A 62 -9.15 -2.24 3.84
C LYS A 62 -8.95 -0.86 3.22
N ILE A 63 -7.78 -0.65 2.64
CA ILE A 63 -7.48 0.62 1.99
C ILE A 63 -8.40 0.82 0.81
N SER A 64 -8.56 -0.21 -0.01
CA SER A 64 -9.41 -0.12 -1.18
C SER A 64 -10.83 0.23 -0.78
N ARG A 65 -11.34 -0.42 0.26
CA ARG A 65 -12.68 -0.15 0.68
C ARG A 65 -12.87 1.23 1.28
N TYR A 66 -11.88 1.67 2.01
CA TYR A 66 -11.98 2.97 2.64
C TYR A 66 -12.01 4.08 1.60
N PHE A 67 -11.15 4.00 0.59
CA PHE A 67 -11.10 5.04 -0.42
C PHE A 67 -12.10 4.81 -1.56
N GLY A 68 -12.71 3.63 -1.61
CA GLY A 68 -13.67 3.37 -2.67
C GLY A 68 -13.05 3.22 -4.03
N LEU A 69 -11.81 2.76 -4.09
CA LEU A 69 -11.10 2.61 -5.34
C LEU A 69 -10.55 1.20 -5.45
N PRO A 70 -10.39 0.69 -6.67
CA PRO A 70 -9.75 -0.61 -6.82
C PRO A 70 -8.31 -0.54 -6.35
N ILE A 71 -7.79 -1.67 -5.93
CA ILE A 71 -6.42 -1.70 -5.45
C ILE A 71 -5.46 -1.20 -6.50
N GLU A 72 -5.68 -1.54 -7.76
CA GLU A 72 -4.78 -1.12 -8.82
C GLU A 72 -4.79 0.37 -9.06
N ASP A 73 -5.78 1.08 -8.57
CA ASP A 73 -5.78 2.53 -8.68
C ASP A 73 -5.02 3.17 -7.54
N ILE A 74 -4.70 2.40 -6.52
CA ILE A 74 -3.99 2.92 -5.36
C ILE A 74 -2.55 2.48 -5.36
N PHE A 75 -2.31 1.21 -5.66
CA PHE A 75 -0.96 0.66 -5.71
C PHE A 75 -0.63 0.34 -7.15
N ILE A 76 0.47 0.86 -7.65
CA ILE A 76 0.78 0.81 -9.05
C ILE A 76 1.97 -0.08 -9.30
N TYR A 77 1.77 -1.10 -10.13
CA TYR A 77 2.82 -2.01 -10.48
C TYR A 77 3.32 -1.62 -11.85
N GLU A 78 4.58 -1.30 -11.96
CA GLU A 78 5.13 -0.89 -13.22
C GLU A 78 6.05 -1.99 -13.71
N GLU A 79 5.83 -2.42 -14.95
CA GLU A 79 6.67 -3.42 -15.50
C GLU A 79 7.68 -2.79 -16.35
N GLU A 80 8.87 -3.32 -16.43
CA GLU A 80 9.86 -2.74 -17.23
C GLU A 80 10.04 -3.32 -18.50
#